data_cd91ef8dd8a44b6da3a73ce203c2f87f
#
_entry.id   cd91ef8dd8a44b6da3a73ce203c2f87f
#
_cell.length_a   1.000
_cell.length_b   1.000
_cell.length_c   1.000
_cell.angle_alpha   90.00
_cell.angle_beta   90.00
_cell.angle_gamma   90.00
#
_symmetry.space_group_name_H-M   'P 1'
#
loop_
_entity.id
_entity.type
_entity.pdbx_description
1 polymer ?
#
loop_
_entity_poly.entity_id
_entity_poly.type
_entity_poly.pdbx_seq_one_letter_code
_entity_poly.pdbx_strand_id
1 'polypeptide(L)'
;MVDKIGETNTLCPVCMKTIKAEKIAEDDVVYIVKTCPEHGSWKVKIWNGVEHYKYLYEFAAVPKTPEKFAVPQIKDCPHDCGLCNQHMQHSCLNVVEVTNHCNLNCPICFATANGCGYDYHPDMETIRGMFKTVVDYVKSPRCIQLSGGEPTVRDDLPEIVRMAKEMGIEHVEVNTNAVRIAKDIEYLRALKEAGVDDFYMQFDGTKDDIYLQTRGKSLFELKEQAIANCAEVGIGITLVVTVSPNINLDHVGEIIKYAATKVPTVKGVHFQPIS
;
A
#
# COMPACT_ATOMS: atom_id res chain seq x y z
N MET A 1 20.36 -30.81 1.53
CA MET A 1 21.60 -30.09 1.93
C MET A 1 21.15 -28.69 2.39
N VAL A 2 21.71 -28.23 3.51
CA VAL A 2 21.36 -26.89 4.03
C VAL A 2 22.49 -25.95 3.66
N ASP A 3 22.21 -24.95 2.82
CA ASP A 3 23.17 -23.98 2.35
C ASP A 3 22.88 -22.61 2.94
N LYS A 4 23.86 -21.97 3.57
CA LYS A 4 23.76 -20.59 4.00
C LYS A 4 23.85 -19.66 2.78
N ILE A 5 22.83 -18.84 2.56
CA ILE A 5 22.73 -17.92 1.42
C ILE A 5 22.83 -16.44 1.80
N GLY A 6 22.88 -16.13 3.09
CA GLY A 6 23.06 -14.75 3.55
C GLY A 6 22.79 -14.57 5.04
N GLU A 7 22.93 -13.31 5.48
CA GLU A 7 22.63 -12.88 6.84
C GLU A 7 21.69 -11.69 6.82
N THR A 8 20.98 -11.47 7.93
CA THR A 8 20.11 -10.32 8.13
C THR A 8 19.92 -10.02 9.61
N ASN A 9 19.35 -8.89 9.92
CA ASN A 9 18.83 -8.61 11.25
C ASN A 9 17.33 -8.88 11.26
N THR A 10 16.80 -9.34 12.38
CA THR A 10 15.39 -9.62 12.60
C THR A 10 15.02 -9.32 14.04
N LEU A 11 13.75 -9.45 14.38
CA LEU A 11 13.27 -9.28 15.74
C LEU A 11 13.00 -10.63 16.40
N CYS A 12 13.27 -10.71 17.69
CA CYS A 12 12.73 -11.78 18.52
C CYS A 12 11.22 -11.62 18.63
N PRO A 13 10.39 -12.63 18.34
CA PRO A 13 8.93 -12.48 18.38
C PRO A 13 8.36 -12.36 19.80
N VAL A 14 9.18 -12.55 20.83
CA VAL A 14 8.76 -12.48 22.23
C VAL A 14 9.17 -11.15 22.87
N CYS A 15 10.46 -10.80 22.84
CA CYS A 15 10.96 -9.59 23.48
C CYS A 15 11.22 -8.42 22.55
N MET A 16 10.97 -8.59 21.26
CA MET A 16 11.15 -7.56 20.22
C MET A 16 12.59 -7.00 20.09
N LYS A 17 13.58 -7.61 20.75
CA LYS A 17 14.98 -7.22 20.56
C LYS A 17 15.47 -7.60 19.17
N THR A 18 16.28 -6.73 18.58
CA THR A 18 16.98 -7.03 17.33
C THR A 18 18.00 -8.13 17.54
N ILE A 19 17.95 -9.18 16.72
CA ILE A 19 18.84 -10.34 16.75
C ILE A 19 19.36 -10.65 15.35
N LYS A 20 20.53 -11.27 15.29
CA LYS A 20 21.10 -11.79 14.04
C LYS A 20 20.31 -13.00 13.56
N ALA A 21 20.20 -13.14 12.25
CA ALA A 21 19.58 -14.28 11.59
C ALA A 21 20.34 -14.68 10.34
N GLU A 22 20.28 -15.97 10.04
CA GLU A 22 20.82 -16.54 8.81
C GLU A 22 19.69 -16.83 7.83
N LYS A 23 19.92 -16.55 6.56
CA LYS A 23 19.10 -17.02 5.46
C LYS A 23 19.72 -18.33 4.96
N ILE A 24 18.95 -19.40 5.00
CA ILE A 24 19.37 -20.72 4.54
C ILE A 24 18.47 -21.25 3.44
N ALA A 25 19.04 -22.04 2.55
CA ALA A 25 18.34 -22.80 1.53
C ALA A 25 18.28 -24.27 1.94
N GLU A 26 17.10 -24.89 1.91
CA GLU A 26 16.87 -26.30 2.18
C GLU A 26 15.68 -26.79 1.35
N ASP A 27 15.85 -27.86 0.58
CA ASP A 27 14.80 -28.48 -0.25
C ASP A 27 14.04 -27.49 -1.14
N ASP A 28 14.78 -26.62 -1.84
CA ASP A 28 14.27 -25.54 -2.70
C ASP A 28 13.39 -24.49 -2.00
N VAL A 29 13.55 -24.38 -0.67
CA VAL A 29 12.86 -23.38 0.17
C VAL A 29 13.89 -22.52 0.88
N VAL A 30 13.62 -21.22 0.97
CA VAL A 30 14.43 -20.27 1.73
C VAL A 30 13.79 -20.04 3.10
N TYR A 31 14.62 -20.15 4.13
CA TYR A 31 14.24 -19.93 5.53
C TYR A 31 15.08 -18.82 6.15
N ILE A 32 14.51 -18.12 7.12
CA ILE A 32 15.23 -17.33 8.11
C ILE A 32 15.36 -18.18 9.38
N VAL A 33 16.59 -18.41 9.81
CA VAL A 33 16.91 -19.08 11.08
C VAL A 33 17.45 -18.02 12.04
N LYS A 34 16.84 -17.90 13.20
CA LYS A 34 17.18 -16.90 14.21
C LYS A 34 17.14 -17.48 15.61
N THR A 35 18.04 -16.99 16.47
CA THR A 35 18.12 -17.41 17.87
C THR A 35 18.17 -16.21 18.79
N CYS A 36 17.24 -16.16 19.73
CA CYS A 36 17.28 -15.24 20.86
C CYS A 36 17.91 -15.95 22.05
N PRO A 37 18.90 -15.36 22.72
CA PRO A 37 19.51 -15.99 23.90
C PRO A 37 18.53 -16.29 25.04
N GLU A 38 17.46 -15.49 25.14
CA GLU A 38 16.47 -15.60 26.22
C GLU A 38 15.24 -16.45 25.84
N HIS A 39 14.92 -16.57 24.52
CA HIS A 39 13.64 -17.13 24.09
C HIS A 39 13.75 -18.27 23.06
N GLY A 40 14.99 -18.71 22.74
CA GLY A 40 15.23 -19.87 21.88
C GLY A 40 15.29 -19.55 20.39
N SER A 41 15.07 -20.56 19.56
CA SER A 41 15.31 -20.51 18.12
C SER A 41 14.06 -20.68 17.31
N TRP A 42 14.03 -20.05 16.13
CA TRP A 42 12.95 -20.17 15.14
C TRP A 42 13.53 -20.40 13.75
N LYS A 43 12.84 -21.23 12.97
CA LYS A 43 13.06 -21.40 11.54
C LYS A 43 11.77 -21.01 10.82
N VAL A 44 11.82 -19.94 10.03
CA VAL A 44 10.66 -19.35 9.38
C VAL A 44 10.85 -19.42 7.87
N LYS A 45 9.90 -20.05 7.16
CA LYS A 45 9.88 -20.07 5.70
C LYS A 45 9.58 -18.68 5.17
N ILE A 46 10.39 -18.21 4.20
CA ILE A 46 10.20 -16.90 3.57
C ILE A 46 9.98 -16.98 2.06
N TRP A 47 10.44 -18.03 1.38
CA TRP A 47 10.29 -18.15 -0.06
C TRP A 47 10.30 -19.59 -0.54
N ASN A 48 9.56 -19.87 -1.64
CA ASN A 48 9.69 -21.12 -2.41
C ASN A 48 10.50 -20.84 -3.68
N GLY A 49 11.42 -21.73 -4.03
CA GLY A 49 12.30 -21.58 -5.18
C GLY A 49 13.56 -20.76 -4.87
N VAL A 50 14.65 -21.45 -4.55
CA VAL A 50 15.92 -20.84 -4.15
C VAL A 50 16.53 -20.00 -5.27
N GLU A 51 16.51 -20.51 -6.51
CA GLU A 51 17.07 -19.79 -7.66
C GLU A 51 16.25 -18.55 -7.99
N HIS A 52 14.92 -18.61 -7.86
CA HIS A 52 14.08 -17.43 -8.01
C HIS A 52 14.35 -16.38 -6.92
N TYR A 53 14.55 -16.81 -5.67
CA TYR A 53 14.94 -15.90 -4.58
C TYR A 53 16.26 -15.19 -4.86
N LYS A 54 17.29 -15.92 -5.34
CA LYS A 54 18.58 -15.34 -5.72
C LYS A 54 18.44 -14.35 -6.87
N TYR A 55 17.69 -14.72 -7.91
CA TYR A 55 17.42 -13.88 -9.07
C TYR A 55 16.81 -12.52 -8.67
N LEU A 56 15.87 -12.49 -7.71
CA LEU A 56 15.28 -11.23 -7.24
C LEU A 56 16.32 -10.27 -6.64
N TYR A 57 17.40 -10.77 -6.05
CA TYR A 57 18.48 -9.94 -5.50
C TYR A 57 19.33 -9.28 -6.57
N GLU A 58 19.36 -9.80 -7.79
CA GLU A 58 20.08 -9.17 -8.92
C GLU A 58 19.45 -7.84 -9.33
N PHE A 59 18.18 -7.63 -9.00
CA PHE A 59 17.43 -6.38 -9.26
C PHE A 59 17.38 -5.43 -8.06
N ALA A 60 18.14 -5.71 -7.00
CA ALA A 60 18.17 -4.86 -5.83
C ALA A 60 18.72 -3.48 -6.19
N ALA A 61 17.87 -2.45 -6.10
CA ALA A 61 18.31 -1.07 -6.26
C ALA A 61 19.18 -0.65 -5.07
N VAL A 62 20.16 0.20 -5.33
CA VAL A 62 20.94 0.83 -4.25
C VAL A 62 20.01 1.69 -3.40
N PRO A 63 19.90 1.43 -2.09
CA PRO A 63 19.03 2.22 -1.22
C PRO A 63 19.49 3.68 -1.18
N LYS A 64 18.54 4.61 -1.23
CA LYS A 64 18.79 6.02 -0.96
C LYS A 64 18.47 6.28 0.51
N THR A 65 19.48 6.57 1.30
CA THR A 65 19.28 6.91 2.71
C THR A 65 18.57 8.26 2.88
N PRO A 66 17.78 8.44 3.95
CA PRO A 66 17.22 9.74 4.29
C PRO A 66 18.32 10.81 4.50
N GLU A 67 18.06 12.03 4.05
CA GLU A 67 18.96 13.18 4.31
C GLU A 67 18.62 13.87 5.65
N LYS A 68 17.38 13.74 6.10
CA LYS A 68 16.90 14.28 7.37
C LYS A 68 16.22 13.20 8.16
N PHE A 69 16.36 13.25 9.45
CA PHE A 69 15.83 12.27 10.38
C PHE A 69 14.76 12.91 11.27
N ALA A 70 13.61 12.26 11.39
CA ALA A 70 12.47 12.75 12.15
C ALA A 70 12.55 12.37 13.63
N VAL A 71 13.21 11.27 13.95
CA VAL A 71 13.33 10.76 15.32
C VAL A 71 14.77 10.42 15.67
N PRO A 72 15.23 10.69 16.91
CA PRO A 72 16.52 10.22 17.37
C PRO A 72 16.50 8.73 17.63
N GLN A 73 17.62 8.05 17.40
CA GLN A 73 17.80 6.67 17.83
C GLN A 73 18.18 6.64 19.32
N ILE A 74 17.30 6.04 20.16
CA ILE A 74 17.49 5.93 21.61
C ILE A 74 17.47 4.46 22.05
N LYS A 75 16.53 3.66 21.54
CA LYS A 75 16.26 2.28 21.95
C LYS A 75 16.45 1.26 20.84
N ASP A 76 16.70 1.72 19.59
CA ASP A 76 16.81 0.87 18.40
C ASP A 76 15.46 0.31 17.90
N CYS A 77 15.49 -0.37 16.74
CA CYS A 77 14.28 -1.00 16.17
C CYS A 77 13.69 -2.08 17.09
N PRO A 78 12.35 -2.17 17.21
CA PRO A 78 11.32 -1.35 16.55
C PRO A 78 10.87 -0.15 17.37
N HIS A 79 11.53 0.17 18.49
CA HIS A 79 11.07 1.15 19.49
C HIS A 79 11.20 2.60 19.01
N ASP A 80 12.23 2.89 18.21
CA ASP A 80 12.44 4.20 17.58
C ASP A 80 11.90 4.20 16.14
N CYS A 81 10.72 3.60 15.94
CA CYS A 81 10.13 3.47 14.61
C CYS A 81 9.70 4.83 14.06
N GLY A 82 10.32 5.19 12.94
CA GLY A 82 10.21 6.48 12.26
C GLY A 82 11.41 6.66 11.36
N LEU A 83 11.56 7.82 10.74
CA LEU A 83 12.76 8.13 9.96
C LEU A 83 13.92 8.46 10.89
N CYS A 84 14.56 7.42 11.47
CA CYS A 84 15.76 7.58 12.29
C CYS A 84 17.05 7.48 11.44
N ASN A 85 18.20 7.77 12.04
CA ASN A 85 19.50 7.73 11.35
C ASN A 85 20.00 6.33 10.97
N GLN A 86 19.33 5.28 11.42
CA GLN A 86 19.59 3.89 11.01
C GLN A 86 18.68 3.45 9.85
N HIS A 87 17.76 4.31 9.39
CA HIS A 87 16.88 3.98 8.29
C HIS A 87 17.66 3.96 6.97
N MET A 88 17.67 2.80 6.32
CA MET A 88 18.53 2.58 5.13
C MET A 88 17.89 3.09 3.83
N GLN A 89 16.61 3.47 3.85
CA GLN A 89 15.88 3.89 2.67
C GLN A 89 14.99 5.08 2.98
N HIS A 90 14.96 6.10 2.10
CA HIS A 90 14.02 7.21 2.22
C HIS A 90 12.58 6.74 1.90
N SER A 91 11.58 7.47 2.38
CA SER A 91 10.19 7.25 2.02
C SER A 91 9.95 7.68 0.57
N CYS A 92 9.57 6.75 -0.29
CA CYS A 92 9.25 7.04 -1.70
C CYS A 92 7.75 7.31 -1.92
N LEU A 93 6.89 6.71 -1.10
CA LEU A 93 5.44 6.96 -1.06
C LEU A 93 5.00 7.03 0.40
N ASN A 94 4.31 8.11 0.76
CA ASN A 94 3.87 8.35 2.12
C ASN A 94 2.35 8.18 2.18
N VAL A 95 1.89 7.20 2.95
CA VAL A 95 0.46 6.97 3.15
C VAL A 95 -0.05 7.92 4.23
N VAL A 96 -1.08 8.70 3.89
CA VAL A 96 -1.74 9.64 4.79
C VAL A 96 -3.19 9.23 4.96
N GLU A 97 -3.55 8.79 6.15
CA GLU A 97 -4.92 8.40 6.46
C GLU A 97 -5.78 9.63 6.78
N VAL A 98 -6.73 9.89 5.90
CA VAL A 98 -7.63 11.05 6.02
C VAL A 98 -8.98 10.72 6.66
N THR A 99 -9.25 9.44 6.88
CA THR A 99 -10.45 8.94 7.57
C THR A 99 -10.29 7.47 7.93
N ASN A 100 -10.93 7.02 9.01
CA ASN A 100 -11.09 5.59 9.28
C ASN A 100 -12.47 5.05 8.82
N HIS A 101 -13.39 5.94 8.40
CA HIS A 101 -14.71 5.55 7.91
C HIS A 101 -14.65 4.97 6.49
N CYS A 102 -15.45 3.95 6.22
CA CYS A 102 -15.60 3.36 4.90
C CYS A 102 -17.07 3.10 4.57
N ASN A 103 -17.46 3.33 3.32
CA ASN A 103 -18.80 3.04 2.80
C ASN A 103 -19.01 1.56 2.40
N LEU A 104 -18.00 0.72 2.59
CA LEU A 104 -18.05 -0.73 2.46
C LEU A 104 -17.70 -1.41 3.79
N ASN A 105 -18.15 -2.67 3.95
CA ASN A 105 -17.79 -3.53 5.08
C ASN A 105 -17.26 -4.85 4.53
N CYS A 106 -16.03 -4.79 3.99
CA CYS A 106 -15.42 -5.90 3.27
C CYS A 106 -15.04 -7.05 4.19
N PRO A 107 -15.36 -8.33 3.85
CA PRO A 107 -14.84 -9.49 4.57
C PRO A 107 -13.30 -9.53 4.61
N ILE A 108 -12.64 -9.07 3.55
CA ILE A 108 -11.19 -8.95 3.47
C ILE A 108 -10.84 -7.45 3.47
N CYS A 109 -10.38 -6.96 4.63
CA CYS A 109 -9.97 -5.56 4.80
C CYS A 109 -8.74 -5.51 5.72
N PHE A 110 -7.58 -5.14 5.16
CA PHE A 110 -6.35 -5.05 5.95
C PHE A 110 -6.36 -3.87 6.94
N ALA A 111 -7.08 -2.79 6.62
CA ALA A 111 -7.21 -1.61 7.47
C ALA A 111 -8.23 -1.80 8.59
N THR A 112 -9.02 -2.89 8.58
CA THR A 112 -10.13 -3.12 9.51
C THR A 112 -11.05 -1.89 9.62
N ALA A 113 -11.29 -1.23 8.49
CA ALA A 113 -12.16 -0.04 8.41
C ALA A 113 -13.52 -0.33 9.05
N ASN A 114 -14.06 0.61 9.78
CA ASN A 114 -15.28 0.49 10.60
C ASN A 114 -15.16 -0.47 11.81
N GLY A 115 -13.99 -1.10 12.05
CA GLY A 115 -13.82 -2.07 13.14
C GLY A 115 -13.62 -1.44 14.52
N CYS A 116 -13.23 -0.17 14.60
CA CYS A 116 -12.98 0.52 15.88
C CYS A 116 -14.26 1.03 16.58
N GLY A 117 -15.43 0.98 15.91
CA GLY A 117 -16.72 1.35 16.48
C GLY A 117 -16.97 2.87 16.59
N TYR A 118 -16.11 3.69 15.99
CA TYR A 118 -16.30 5.15 15.88
C TYR A 118 -15.71 5.64 14.55
N ASP A 119 -16.29 6.73 14.04
CA ASP A 119 -15.76 7.42 12.86
C ASP A 119 -14.81 8.54 13.29
N TYR A 120 -13.66 8.60 12.64
CA TYR A 120 -12.68 9.65 12.84
C TYR A 120 -12.25 10.24 11.50
N HIS A 121 -12.43 11.54 11.39
CA HIS A 121 -11.98 12.35 10.26
C HIS A 121 -11.02 13.40 10.80
N PRO A 122 -9.69 13.25 10.62
CA PRO A 122 -8.75 14.31 10.97
C PRO A 122 -9.19 15.64 10.38
N ASP A 123 -9.11 16.71 11.16
CA ASP A 123 -9.39 18.05 10.66
C ASP A 123 -8.26 18.55 9.72
N MET A 124 -8.51 19.66 9.05
CA MET A 124 -7.58 20.23 8.06
C MET A 124 -6.24 20.63 8.69
N GLU A 125 -6.22 21.02 9.97
CA GLU A 125 -4.99 21.38 10.67
C GLU A 125 -4.13 20.14 10.95
N THR A 126 -4.74 19.07 11.42
CA THR A 126 -4.10 17.77 11.63
C THR A 126 -3.51 17.23 10.33
N ILE A 127 -4.28 17.25 9.23
CA ILE A 127 -3.81 16.80 7.90
C ILE A 127 -2.66 17.68 7.41
N ARG A 128 -2.73 18.99 7.60
CA ARG A 128 -1.64 19.93 7.30
C ARG A 128 -0.36 19.58 8.05
N GLY A 129 -0.48 19.19 9.32
CA GLY A 129 0.64 18.72 10.13
C GLY A 129 1.28 17.45 9.57
N MET A 130 0.46 16.49 9.08
CA MET A 130 0.95 15.29 8.40
C MET A 130 1.69 15.62 7.11
N PHE A 131 1.14 16.50 6.26
CA PHE A 131 1.79 16.96 5.04
C PHE A 131 3.10 17.71 5.32
N LYS A 132 3.11 18.54 6.36
CA LYS A 132 4.32 19.23 6.81
C LYS A 132 5.43 18.22 7.15
N THR A 133 5.11 17.13 7.82
CA THR A 133 6.08 16.07 8.10
C THR A 133 6.67 15.48 6.82
N VAL A 134 5.84 15.21 5.81
CA VAL A 134 6.33 14.75 4.51
C VAL A 134 7.27 15.79 3.88
N VAL A 135 6.85 17.04 3.84
CA VAL A 135 7.65 18.13 3.22
C VAL A 135 8.98 18.34 3.94
N ASP A 136 9.00 18.23 5.26
CA ASP A 136 10.20 18.49 6.06
C ASP A 136 11.24 17.37 5.97
N TYR A 137 10.80 16.10 5.85
CA TYR A 137 11.69 14.94 5.97
C TYR A 137 11.86 14.13 4.70
N VAL A 138 10.97 14.26 3.71
CA VAL A 138 11.06 13.52 2.45
C VAL A 138 11.67 14.37 1.35
N LYS A 139 12.62 13.78 0.63
CA LYS A 139 13.25 14.43 -0.53
C LYS A 139 12.29 14.40 -1.73
N SER A 140 12.41 15.42 -2.58
CA SER A 140 11.71 15.46 -3.89
C SER A 140 12.15 14.28 -4.80
N PRO A 141 11.21 13.66 -5.55
CA PRO A 141 9.78 13.98 -5.59
C PRO A 141 9.03 13.49 -4.35
N ARG A 142 8.17 14.36 -3.80
CA ARG A 142 7.32 14.03 -2.66
C ARG A 142 6.02 13.44 -3.16
N CYS A 143 5.82 12.16 -2.87
CA CYS A 143 4.63 11.41 -3.27
C CYS A 143 3.83 11.03 -2.03
N ILE A 144 2.53 11.27 -2.06
CA ILE A 144 1.60 10.80 -1.03
C ILE A 144 0.50 9.94 -1.64
N GLN A 145 0.01 8.99 -0.85
CA GLN A 145 -1.23 8.28 -1.10
C GLN A 145 -2.23 8.65 0.00
N LEU A 146 -3.32 9.31 -0.38
CA LEU A 146 -4.45 9.57 0.53
C LEU A 146 -5.24 8.27 0.70
N SER A 147 -5.35 7.82 1.94
CA SER A 147 -5.88 6.51 2.30
C SER A 147 -6.69 6.57 3.61
N GLY A 148 -6.92 5.40 4.22
CA GLY A 148 -7.66 5.19 5.45
C GLY A 148 -8.75 4.14 5.28
N GLY A 149 -10.00 4.42 5.67
CA GLY A 149 -11.14 3.59 5.31
C GLY A 149 -11.44 3.76 3.81
N GLU A 150 -12.17 4.80 3.47
CA GLU A 150 -12.41 5.22 2.08
C GLU A 150 -12.30 6.75 1.98
N PRO A 151 -11.23 7.30 1.40
CA PRO A 151 -11.03 8.75 1.33
C PRO A 151 -12.16 9.51 0.65
N THR A 152 -12.78 8.92 -0.37
CA THR A 152 -13.84 9.58 -1.15
C THR A 152 -15.16 9.74 -0.40
N VAL A 153 -15.30 9.23 0.83
CA VAL A 153 -16.46 9.55 1.68
C VAL A 153 -16.44 11.00 2.17
N ARG A 154 -15.25 11.63 2.13
CA ARG A 154 -15.09 13.04 2.52
C ARG A 154 -15.49 13.96 1.38
N ASP A 155 -16.38 14.93 1.68
CA ASP A 155 -16.75 15.96 0.72
C ASP A 155 -15.65 17.01 0.53
N ASP A 156 -14.82 17.23 1.55
CA ASP A 156 -13.67 18.14 1.55
C ASP A 156 -12.36 17.51 1.04
N LEU A 157 -12.39 16.29 0.47
CA LEU A 157 -11.19 15.68 -0.10
C LEU A 157 -10.54 16.56 -1.21
N PRO A 158 -11.30 17.26 -2.10
CA PRO A 158 -10.68 18.18 -3.05
C PRO A 158 -9.86 19.30 -2.37
N GLU A 159 -10.34 19.84 -1.24
CA GLU A 159 -9.59 20.85 -0.46
C GLU A 159 -8.31 20.27 0.15
N ILE A 160 -8.35 19.03 0.64
CA ILE A 160 -7.19 18.30 1.16
C ILE A 160 -6.14 18.14 0.05
N VAL A 161 -6.57 17.77 -1.17
CA VAL A 161 -5.67 17.63 -2.32
C VAL A 161 -5.02 18.96 -2.71
N ARG A 162 -5.82 20.06 -2.81
CA ARG A 162 -5.27 21.40 -3.09
C ARG A 162 -4.23 21.80 -2.05
N MET A 163 -4.54 21.60 -0.77
CA MET A 163 -3.58 21.88 0.32
C MET A 163 -2.29 21.10 0.15
N ALA A 164 -2.35 19.82 -0.22
CA ALA A 164 -1.15 19.01 -0.47
C ALA A 164 -0.30 19.60 -1.59
N LYS A 165 -0.92 19.98 -2.72
CA LYS A 165 -0.25 20.61 -3.86
C LYS A 165 0.38 21.96 -3.51
N GLU A 166 -0.34 22.82 -2.79
CA GLU A 166 0.13 24.12 -2.33
C GLU A 166 1.35 23.99 -1.38
N MET A 167 1.40 22.92 -0.60
CA MET A 167 2.52 22.62 0.30
C MET A 167 3.75 22.04 -0.42
N GLY A 168 3.68 21.79 -1.72
CA GLY A 168 4.80 21.28 -2.52
C GLY A 168 4.88 19.76 -2.56
N ILE A 169 3.77 19.08 -2.41
CA ILE A 169 3.65 17.64 -2.69
C ILE A 169 3.42 17.48 -4.19
N GLU A 170 4.34 16.81 -4.85
CA GLU A 170 4.41 16.76 -6.31
C GLU A 170 3.44 15.71 -6.90
N HIS A 171 3.21 14.61 -6.17
CA HIS A 171 2.31 13.54 -6.62
C HIS A 171 1.32 13.18 -5.52
N VAL A 172 0.03 13.25 -5.85
CA VAL A 172 -1.09 12.90 -4.97
C VAL A 172 -1.90 11.79 -5.61
N GLU A 173 -1.74 10.59 -5.06
CA GLU A 173 -2.53 9.41 -5.39
C GLU A 173 -3.66 9.24 -4.39
N VAL A 174 -4.85 8.81 -4.83
CA VAL A 174 -5.98 8.49 -3.95
C VAL A 174 -6.27 7.00 -4.01
N ASN A 175 -6.13 6.33 -2.86
CA ASN A 175 -6.54 4.94 -2.69
C ASN A 175 -8.05 4.86 -2.48
N THR A 176 -8.77 4.18 -3.38
CA THR A 176 -10.23 4.18 -3.34
C THR A 176 -10.87 2.86 -3.75
N ASN A 177 -12.00 2.56 -3.15
CA ASN A 177 -12.89 1.49 -3.61
C ASN A 177 -13.77 1.91 -4.81
N ALA A 178 -13.62 3.13 -5.29
CA ALA A 178 -14.25 3.70 -6.48
C ALA A 178 -15.79 3.82 -6.48
N VAL A 179 -16.46 3.52 -5.37
CA VAL A 179 -17.94 3.57 -5.32
C VAL A 179 -18.47 4.96 -5.60
N ARG A 180 -17.83 6.00 -5.03
CA ARG A 180 -18.29 7.39 -5.23
C ARG A 180 -17.96 7.91 -6.62
N ILE A 181 -16.74 7.71 -7.09
CA ILE A 181 -16.31 8.22 -8.40
C ILE A 181 -17.03 7.55 -9.58
N ALA A 182 -17.59 6.34 -9.37
CA ALA A 182 -18.47 5.71 -10.36
C ALA A 182 -19.84 6.41 -10.48
N LYS A 183 -20.35 6.99 -9.39
CA LYS A 183 -21.70 7.53 -9.28
C LYS A 183 -21.77 9.05 -9.41
N ASP A 184 -20.67 9.74 -9.12
CA ASP A 184 -20.61 11.19 -9.00
C ASP A 184 -19.43 11.73 -9.84
N ILE A 185 -19.71 12.01 -11.11
CA ILE A 185 -18.69 12.50 -12.03
C ILE A 185 -18.25 13.94 -11.70
N GLU A 186 -19.14 14.73 -11.10
CA GLU A 186 -18.80 16.11 -10.74
C GLU A 186 -17.82 16.14 -9.57
N TYR A 187 -18.00 15.24 -8.60
CA TYR A 187 -17.00 15.03 -7.55
C TYR A 187 -15.64 14.57 -8.12
N LEU A 188 -15.65 13.67 -9.11
CA LEU A 188 -14.43 13.23 -9.79
C LEU A 188 -13.75 14.40 -10.53
N ARG A 189 -14.52 15.29 -11.20
CA ARG A 189 -13.99 16.50 -11.84
C ARG A 189 -13.35 17.44 -10.80
N ALA A 190 -14.01 17.64 -9.65
CA ALA A 190 -13.47 18.45 -8.57
C ALA A 190 -12.14 17.89 -8.03
N LEU A 191 -11.98 16.57 -7.93
CA LEU A 191 -10.71 15.92 -7.56
C LEU A 191 -9.62 16.16 -8.62
N LYS A 192 -9.98 16.08 -9.90
CA LYS A 192 -9.05 16.39 -11.00
C LYS A 192 -8.58 17.83 -10.95
N GLU A 193 -9.49 18.78 -10.81
CA GLU A 193 -9.20 20.21 -10.70
C GLU A 193 -8.36 20.54 -9.46
N ALA A 194 -8.57 19.80 -8.37
CA ALA A 194 -7.78 19.92 -7.16
C ALA A 194 -6.34 19.42 -7.32
N GLY A 195 -6.06 18.58 -8.32
CA GLY A 195 -4.72 18.11 -8.65
C GLY A 195 -4.44 16.64 -8.28
N VAL A 196 -5.46 15.79 -8.21
CA VAL A 196 -5.24 14.32 -8.13
C VAL A 196 -4.52 13.86 -9.39
N ASP A 197 -3.40 13.16 -9.23
CA ASP A 197 -2.59 12.65 -10.34
C ASP A 197 -3.09 11.32 -10.85
N ASP A 198 -3.46 10.40 -9.95
CA ASP A 198 -4.04 9.11 -10.28
C ASP A 198 -4.82 8.48 -9.11
N PHE A 199 -5.52 7.39 -9.43
CA PHE A 199 -6.20 6.55 -8.45
C PHE A 199 -5.53 5.20 -8.32
N TYR A 200 -5.31 4.79 -7.07
CA TYR A 200 -4.98 3.44 -6.66
C TYR A 200 -6.30 2.74 -6.36
N MET A 201 -6.90 2.13 -7.40
CA MET A 201 -8.28 1.69 -7.38
C MET A 201 -8.39 0.20 -7.09
N GLN A 202 -9.05 -0.17 -6.03
CA GLN A 202 -9.35 -1.55 -5.68
C GLN A 202 -10.12 -2.25 -6.82
N PHE A 203 -9.59 -3.41 -7.29
CA PHE A 203 -10.14 -4.16 -8.41
C PHE A 203 -9.76 -5.65 -8.31
N ASP A 204 -10.62 -6.51 -7.77
CA ASP A 204 -10.27 -7.89 -7.45
C ASP A 204 -10.49 -8.90 -8.60
N GLY A 205 -11.24 -8.51 -9.63
CA GLY A 205 -11.54 -9.39 -10.76
C GLY A 205 -12.52 -8.80 -11.76
N THR A 206 -12.84 -9.59 -12.78
CA THR A 206 -13.79 -9.23 -13.85
C THR A 206 -15.13 -9.96 -13.71
N LYS A 207 -15.45 -10.44 -12.50
CA LYS A 207 -16.68 -11.18 -12.19
C LYS A 207 -17.17 -10.84 -10.79
N ASP A 208 -18.48 -10.78 -10.61
CA ASP A 208 -19.09 -10.43 -9.32
C ASP A 208 -18.95 -11.51 -8.25
N ASP A 209 -18.80 -12.78 -8.60
CA ASP A 209 -18.54 -13.86 -7.65
C ASP A 209 -17.25 -13.66 -6.84
N ILE A 210 -16.23 -13.04 -7.44
CA ILE A 210 -15.00 -12.63 -6.77
C ILE A 210 -15.29 -11.50 -5.77
N TYR A 211 -16.03 -10.47 -6.18
CA TYR A 211 -16.37 -9.35 -5.31
C TYR A 211 -17.29 -9.74 -4.15
N LEU A 212 -18.22 -10.66 -4.37
CA LEU A 212 -19.06 -11.18 -3.30
C LEU A 212 -18.22 -11.82 -2.18
N GLN A 213 -17.16 -12.54 -2.53
CA GLN A 213 -16.26 -13.17 -1.57
C GLN A 213 -15.28 -12.17 -0.94
N THR A 214 -14.74 -11.24 -1.70
CA THR A 214 -13.71 -10.29 -1.20
C THR A 214 -14.32 -9.06 -0.54
N ARG A 215 -15.47 -8.57 -1.04
CA ARG A 215 -16.08 -7.28 -0.65
C ARG A 215 -17.50 -7.40 -0.09
N GLY A 216 -18.13 -8.58 -0.21
CA GLY A 216 -19.49 -8.83 0.26
C GLY A 216 -20.59 -8.21 -0.60
N LYS A 217 -20.26 -7.69 -1.79
CA LYS A 217 -21.19 -7.03 -2.73
C LYS A 217 -20.77 -7.25 -4.17
N SER A 218 -21.73 -7.26 -5.11
CA SER A 218 -21.47 -7.15 -6.55
C SER A 218 -20.97 -5.75 -6.88
N LEU A 219 -19.79 -5.64 -7.48
CA LEU A 219 -19.13 -4.35 -7.73
C LEU A 219 -18.52 -4.23 -9.13
N PHE A 220 -18.55 -5.27 -9.97
CA PHE A 220 -17.83 -5.24 -11.23
C PHE A 220 -18.34 -4.14 -12.17
N GLU A 221 -19.65 -4.04 -12.38
CA GLU A 221 -20.26 -2.99 -13.20
C GLU A 221 -19.89 -1.57 -12.70
N LEU A 222 -19.88 -1.39 -11.37
CA LEU A 222 -19.50 -0.13 -10.75
C LEU A 222 -18.02 0.19 -11.02
N LYS A 223 -17.13 -0.82 -11.02
CA LYS A 223 -15.72 -0.64 -11.39
C LYS A 223 -15.56 -0.23 -12.84
N GLU A 224 -16.31 -0.84 -13.75
CA GLU A 224 -16.31 -0.44 -15.16
C GLU A 224 -16.77 1.01 -15.34
N GLN A 225 -17.84 1.42 -14.63
CA GLN A 225 -18.31 2.81 -14.67
C GLN A 225 -17.26 3.79 -14.12
N ALA A 226 -16.57 3.43 -13.03
CA ALA A 226 -15.49 4.26 -12.48
C ALA A 226 -14.35 4.44 -13.49
N ILE A 227 -13.94 3.36 -14.17
CA ILE A 227 -12.92 3.41 -15.22
C ILE A 227 -13.38 4.31 -16.39
N ALA A 228 -14.64 4.20 -16.82
CA ALA A 228 -15.19 5.03 -17.87
C ALA A 228 -15.22 6.52 -17.48
N ASN A 229 -15.64 6.84 -16.26
CA ASN A 229 -15.63 8.21 -15.74
C ASN A 229 -14.21 8.78 -15.65
N CYS A 230 -13.24 7.98 -15.19
CA CYS A 230 -11.83 8.39 -15.15
C CYS A 230 -11.26 8.63 -16.55
N ALA A 231 -11.64 7.83 -17.53
CA ALA A 231 -11.27 8.04 -18.94
C ALA A 231 -11.82 9.36 -19.47
N GLU A 232 -13.09 9.68 -19.19
CA GLU A 232 -13.74 10.94 -19.59
C GLU A 232 -13.04 12.15 -18.97
N VAL A 233 -12.71 12.08 -17.67
CA VAL A 233 -12.09 13.19 -16.92
C VAL A 233 -10.57 13.27 -17.17
N GLY A 234 -9.95 12.23 -17.70
CA GLY A 234 -8.51 12.18 -17.99
C GLY A 234 -7.65 11.98 -16.74
N ILE A 235 -8.08 11.08 -15.83
CA ILE A 235 -7.26 10.65 -14.68
C ILE A 235 -6.82 9.19 -14.88
N GLY A 236 -5.54 8.91 -14.63
CA GLY A 236 -5.00 7.56 -14.69
C GLY A 236 -5.41 6.69 -13.50
N ILE A 237 -5.38 5.37 -13.70
CA ILE A 237 -5.74 4.38 -12.68
C ILE A 237 -4.68 3.28 -12.63
N THR A 238 -4.27 2.91 -11.42
CA THR A 238 -3.63 1.62 -11.13
C THR A 238 -4.68 0.70 -10.52
N LEU A 239 -4.94 -0.45 -11.16
CA LEU A 239 -5.82 -1.48 -10.61
C LEU A 239 -5.12 -2.23 -9.48
N VAL A 240 -5.77 -2.35 -8.33
CA VAL A 240 -5.21 -2.97 -7.13
C VAL A 240 -5.98 -4.23 -6.79
N VAL A 241 -5.31 -5.36 -6.90
CA VAL A 241 -5.91 -6.68 -6.75
C VAL A 241 -5.49 -7.30 -5.42
N THR A 242 -6.44 -7.57 -4.55
CA THR A 242 -6.22 -8.42 -3.39
C THR A 242 -6.24 -9.87 -3.85
N VAL A 243 -5.06 -10.51 -3.92
CA VAL A 243 -4.94 -11.89 -4.42
C VAL A 243 -5.12 -12.89 -3.30
N SER A 244 -6.10 -13.76 -3.45
CA SER A 244 -6.36 -14.88 -2.54
C SER A 244 -6.25 -16.22 -3.29
N PRO A 245 -5.49 -17.21 -2.75
CA PRO A 245 -5.29 -18.50 -3.40
C PRO A 245 -6.58 -19.22 -3.78
N ASN A 246 -7.64 -19.08 -2.99
CA ASN A 246 -8.90 -19.80 -3.17
C ASN A 246 -10.01 -18.97 -3.84
N ILE A 247 -9.73 -17.71 -4.24
CA ILE A 247 -10.75 -16.80 -4.77
C ILE A 247 -10.41 -16.37 -6.19
N ASN A 248 -9.21 -15.82 -6.42
CA ASN A 248 -8.87 -15.16 -7.69
C ASN A 248 -7.43 -15.36 -8.16
N LEU A 249 -6.65 -16.25 -7.55
CA LEU A 249 -5.28 -16.51 -7.99
C LEU A 249 -5.21 -17.02 -9.44
N ASP A 250 -6.14 -17.87 -9.85
CA ASP A 250 -6.27 -18.39 -11.21
C ASP A 250 -6.82 -17.35 -12.20
N HIS A 251 -7.37 -16.23 -11.68
CA HIS A 251 -7.98 -15.16 -12.46
C HIS A 251 -6.99 -14.00 -12.80
N VAL A 252 -5.77 -14.04 -12.29
CA VAL A 252 -4.74 -12.98 -12.49
C VAL A 252 -4.50 -12.68 -13.98
N GLY A 253 -4.41 -13.72 -14.81
CA GLY A 253 -4.23 -13.56 -16.27
C GLY A 253 -5.38 -12.81 -16.96
N GLU A 254 -6.61 -13.05 -16.54
CA GLU A 254 -7.79 -12.35 -17.08
C GLU A 254 -7.82 -10.88 -16.65
N ILE A 255 -7.39 -10.57 -15.44
CA ILE A 255 -7.26 -9.18 -14.97
C ILE A 255 -6.24 -8.41 -15.80
N ILE A 256 -5.09 -9.02 -16.10
CA ILE A 256 -4.05 -8.40 -16.95
C ILE A 256 -4.59 -8.12 -18.36
N LYS A 257 -5.27 -9.10 -18.97
CA LYS A 257 -5.89 -8.93 -20.28
C LYS A 257 -6.94 -7.81 -20.26
N TYR A 258 -7.80 -7.80 -19.26
CA TYR A 258 -8.80 -6.75 -19.07
C TYR A 258 -8.15 -5.37 -18.95
N ALA A 259 -7.14 -5.22 -18.08
CA ALA A 259 -6.41 -3.97 -17.90
C ALA A 259 -5.81 -3.45 -19.23
N ALA A 260 -5.25 -4.35 -20.04
CA ALA A 260 -4.69 -4.01 -21.36
C ALA A 260 -5.74 -3.41 -22.31
N THR A 261 -7.02 -3.82 -22.20
CA THR A 261 -8.11 -3.25 -23.01
C THR A 261 -8.52 -1.83 -22.58
N LYS A 262 -8.10 -1.39 -21.40
CA LYS A 262 -8.47 -0.10 -20.79
C LYS A 262 -7.35 0.95 -20.83
N VAL A 263 -6.26 0.67 -21.56
CA VAL A 263 -5.18 1.64 -21.83
C VAL A 263 -5.74 2.77 -22.72
N PRO A 264 -5.36 4.06 -22.53
CA PRO A 264 -4.34 4.57 -21.59
C PRO A 264 -4.84 4.91 -20.17
N THR A 265 -6.12 4.74 -19.87
CA THR A 265 -6.68 5.11 -18.55
C THR A 265 -6.12 4.22 -17.46
N VAL A 266 -6.15 2.91 -17.65
CA VAL A 266 -5.48 1.96 -16.77
C VAL A 266 -4.00 1.91 -17.14
N LYS A 267 -3.14 2.35 -16.22
CA LYS A 267 -1.68 2.46 -16.39
C LYS A 267 -0.93 1.23 -15.88
N GLY A 268 -1.52 0.48 -14.97
CA GLY A 268 -0.90 -0.67 -14.35
C GLY A 268 -1.85 -1.52 -13.52
N VAL A 269 -1.35 -2.68 -13.11
CA VAL A 269 -2.03 -3.57 -12.17
C VAL A 269 -1.06 -3.90 -11.04
N HIS A 270 -1.50 -3.71 -9.80
CA HIS A 270 -0.76 -4.04 -8.60
C HIS A 270 -1.42 -5.25 -7.91
N PHE A 271 -0.67 -6.34 -7.77
CA PHE A 271 -1.15 -7.54 -7.10
C PHE A 271 -0.66 -7.58 -5.66
N GLN A 272 -1.59 -7.64 -4.71
CA GLN A 272 -1.32 -7.70 -3.27
C GLN A 272 -1.80 -9.05 -2.71
N PRO A 273 -0.92 -10.04 -2.54
CA PRO A 273 -1.29 -11.30 -1.91
C PRO A 273 -1.74 -11.07 -0.46
N ILE A 274 -2.82 -11.75 -0.07
CA ILE A 274 -3.20 -11.83 1.34
C ILE A 274 -2.31 -12.87 2.06
N SER A 275 -1.94 -12.60 3.31
CA SER A 275 -1.10 -13.45 4.16
C SER A 275 -1.85 -13.90 5.40
#